data_42e12a928e862b2e3c7501fbea25b2ff
#
_entry.id   42e12a928e862b2e3c7501fbea25b2ff
#
_cell.length_a   1.000
_cell.length_b   1.000
_cell.length_c   1.000
_cell.angle_alpha   90.00
_cell.angle_beta   90.00
_cell.angle_gamma   90.00
#
_symmetry.space_group_name_H-M   'P 1'
#
loop_
_entity.id
_entity.type
_entity.pdbx_description
1 polymer ?
#
loop_
_entity_poly.entity_id
_entity_poly.type
_entity_poly.pdbx_seq_one_letter_code
_entity_poly.pdbx_strand_id
1 'polypeptide(L)'
;AGLGGETDEAPEPPTNPATRSGDLWRCGEHRLLCGDATVLADVQRALGGRSLADMSWTDPPYNVAYQGGTAAKLTIANDALGAGFLDFLRPALANLLSVTKGACYVCMSSSEWPTLHRAWQEAGGKWSSTIIWAKNTFALGRADYHQQFEAMLYGWKAGAQHYWCGARDQGNVWHFDKPARNDLHLTMQPITFAGNATSVDG
;
A
#
# COMPACT_ATOMS: atom_id res chain seq x y z
N ALA A 1 -7.02 20.24 16.50
CA ALA A 1 -5.87 21.10 16.34
C ALA A 1 -5.25 20.73 15.00
N GLY A 2 -5.32 21.66 14.01
CA GLY A 2 -4.80 21.40 12.67
C GLY A 2 -3.30 21.12 12.72
N LEU A 3 -2.87 20.05 12.05
CA LEU A 3 -1.50 19.86 11.63
C LEU A 3 -1.25 20.91 10.55
N GLY A 4 -0.72 22.07 10.96
CA GLY A 4 -0.29 23.14 10.08
C GLY A 4 0.86 22.63 9.23
N GLY A 5 0.61 22.53 7.92
CA GLY A 5 1.52 21.94 6.97
C GLY A 5 2.81 22.76 6.84
N GLU A 6 3.90 22.15 7.15
CA GLU A 6 5.08 22.29 6.32
C GLU A 6 4.74 21.68 4.96
N THR A 7 5.07 22.39 3.88
CA THR A 7 4.88 21.88 2.52
C THR A 7 5.56 20.52 2.43
N ASP A 8 4.80 19.49 2.04
CA ASP A 8 5.26 18.11 1.86
C ASP A 8 6.15 18.02 0.59
N GLU A 9 7.14 18.91 0.52
CA GLU A 9 8.14 18.96 -0.54
C GLU A 9 9.28 18.03 -0.13
N ALA A 10 9.23 16.80 -0.63
CA ALA A 10 10.34 15.89 -0.47
C ALA A 10 11.57 16.41 -1.24
N PRO A 11 12.78 16.29 -0.67
CA PRO A 11 14.00 16.72 -1.34
C PRO A 11 14.24 15.89 -2.61
N GLU A 12 14.92 16.49 -3.59
CA GLU A 12 15.29 15.75 -4.81
C GLU A 12 16.12 14.50 -4.45
N PRO A 13 15.85 13.36 -5.12
CA PRO A 13 16.64 12.16 -4.90
C PRO A 13 18.13 12.41 -5.17
N PRO A 14 19.05 11.89 -4.35
CA PRO A 14 20.46 12.03 -4.61
C PRO A 14 20.85 11.36 -5.92
N THR A 15 21.76 11.98 -6.67
CA THR A 15 22.28 11.45 -7.95
C THR A 15 22.87 10.04 -7.81
N ASN A 16 23.45 9.75 -6.65
CA ASN A 16 23.95 8.42 -6.30
C ASN A 16 23.21 7.91 -5.06
N PRO A 17 22.28 6.96 -5.20
CA PRO A 17 21.57 6.38 -4.06
C PRO A 17 22.53 5.73 -3.08
N ALA A 18 22.42 6.07 -1.78
CA ALA A 18 23.21 5.45 -0.73
C ALA A 18 22.62 4.12 -0.26
N THR A 19 21.29 3.95 -0.38
CA THR A 19 20.56 2.78 0.10
C THR A 19 20.78 1.57 -0.81
N ARG A 20 21.04 0.41 -0.20
CA ARG A 20 21.20 -0.88 -0.87
C ARG A 20 20.15 -1.87 -0.38
N SER A 21 19.90 -2.91 -1.17
CA SER A 21 19.04 -4.01 -0.74
C SER A 21 19.56 -4.62 0.57
N GLY A 22 18.68 -4.79 1.54
CA GLY A 22 18.96 -5.25 2.90
C GLY A 22 19.28 -4.15 3.90
N ASP A 23 19.42 -2.89 3.50
CA ASP A 23 19.68 -1.79 4.44
C ASP A 23 18.43 -1.48 5.27
N LEU A 24 18.63 -1.36 6.58
CA LEU A 24 17.61 -0.95 7.54
C LEU A 24 17.96 0.43 8.11
N TRP A 25 17.18 1.42 7.76
CA TRP A 25 17.31 2.78 8.25
C TRP A 25 16.43 3.01 9.49
N ARG A 26 16.94 3.77 10.43
CA ARG A 26 16.20 4.24 11.60
C ARG A 26 15.88 5.72 11.44
N CYS A 27 14.59 6.06 11.44
CA CYS A 27 14.08 7.43 11.31
C CYS A 27 13.33 7.78 12.60
N GLY A 28 14.05 8.22 13.64
CA GLY A 28 13.48 8.36 14.97
C GLY A 28 13.01 7.02 15.52
N GLU A 29 11.74 6.90 15.84
CA GLU A 29 11.11 5.65 16.28
C GLU A 29 10.70 4.72 15.12
N HIS A 30 10.72 5.23 13.88
CA HIS A 30 10.34 4.48 12.69
C HIS A 30 11.51 3.71 12.09
N ARG A 31 11.21 2.69 11.30
CA ARG A 31 12.17 1.90 10.54
C ARG A 31 11.78 1.84 9.08
N LEU A 32 12.77 1.90 8.22
CA LEU A 32 12.61 1.73 6.79
C LEU A 32 13.59 0.68 6.30
N LEU A 33 13.08 -0.44 5.81
CA LEU A 33 13.88 -1.53 5.24
C LEU A 33 13.79 -1.50 3.72
N CYS A 34 14.93 -1.47 3.05
CA CYS A 34 15.02 -1.77 1.62
C CYS A 34 15.09 -3.30 1.45
N GLY A 35 13.95 -3.97 1.42
CA GLY A 35 13.84 -5.43 1.45
C GLY A 35 12.75 -5.97 0.53
N ASP A 36 12.49 -7.27 0.64
CA ASP A 36 11.51 -7.99 -0.15
C ASP A 36 10.35 -8.48 0.74
N ALA A 37 9.13 -8.00 0.49
CA ALA A 37 7.94 -8.37 1.25
C ALA A 37 7.56 -9.85 1.09
N THR A 38 8.06 -10.54 0.05
CA THR A 38 7.88 -11.98 -0.12
C THR A 38 8.79 -12.81 0.80
N VAL A 39 9.81 -12.17 1.40
CA VAL A 39 10.77 -12.79 2.33
C VAL A 39 10.37 -12.46 3.76
N LEU A 40 9.85 -13.44 4.49
CA LEU A 40 9.38 -13.26 5.88
C LEU A 40 10.44 -12.65 6.80
N ALA A 41 11.70 -13.05 6.65
CA ALA A 41 12.80 -12.53 7.46
C ALA A 41 12.98 -11.00 7.29
N ASP A 42 12.78 -10.47 6.09
CA ASP A 42 12.84 -9.03 5.84
C ASP A 42 11.67 -8.31 6.53
N VAL A 43 10.47 -8.84 6.41
CA VAL A 43 9.29 -8.28 7.10
C VAL A 43 9.50 -8.27 8.62
N GLN A 44 10.02 -9.35 9.20
CA GLN A 44 10.33 -9.44 10.63
C GLN A 44 11.44 -8.45 11.07
N ARG A 45 12.45 -8.24 10.23
CA ARG A 45 13.49 -7.22 10.48
C ARG A 45 12.92 -5.81 10.53
N ALA A 46 11.98 -5.47 9.65
CA ALA A 46 11.28 -4.18 9.66
C ALA A 46 10.53 -3.97 10.98
N LEU A 47 9.90 -5.02 11.53
CA LEU A 47 9.21 -4.95 12.83
C LEU A 47 10.16 -4.70 14.02
N GLY A 48 11.44 -5.00 13.87
CA GLY A 48 12.48 -4.64 14.83
C GLY A 48 12.32 -5.24 16.22
N GLY A 49 11.97 -6.50 16.30
CA GLY A 49 11.80 -7.25 17.56
C GLY A 49 10.38 -7.19 18.14
N ARG A 50 9.46 -6.43 17.54
CA ARG A 50 8.02 -6.56 17.86
C ARG A 50 7.51 -7.87 17.27
N SER A 51 6.65 -8.58 17.98
CA SER A 51 6.09 -9.84 17.50
C SER A 51 5.08 -9.64 16.38
N LEU A 52 4.22 -8.63 16.49
CA LEU A 52 3.15 -8.33 15.55
C LEU A 52 2.95 -6.80 15.40
N ALA A 53 2.52 -6.38 14.22
CA ALA A 53 2.00 -5.05 13.97
C ALA A 53 0.53 -4.96 14.40
N ASP A 54 0.09 -3.78 14.82
CA ASP A 54 -1.31 -3.53 15.18
C ASP A 54 -2.20 -3.51 13.95
N MET A 55 -1.73 -2.90 12.86
CA MET A 55 -2.34 -2.93 11.54
C MET A 55 -1.26 -2.96 10.45
N SER A 56 -1.65 -3.27 9.23
CA SER A 56 -0.79 -3.19 8.07
C SER A 56 -1.47 -2.43 6.93
N TRP A 57 -0.68 -1.58 6.30
CA TRP A 57 -1.02 -0.90 5.06
C TRP A 57 0.00 -1.27 4.00
N THR A 58 -0.45 -1.69 2.82
CA THR A 58 0.45 -2.05 1.72
C THR A 58 -0.09 -1.60 0.37
N ASP A 59 0.82 -1.13 -0.47
CA ASP A 59 0.59 -0.71 -1.84
C ASP A 59 1.54 -1.51 -2.74
N PRO A 60 1.21 -2.79 -3.06
CA PRO A 60 2.06 -3.63 -3.89
C PRO A 60 2.05 -3.14 -5.36
N PRO A 61 3.00 -3.60 -6.20
CA PRO A 61 2.90 -3.40 -7.65
C PRO A 61 1.55 -3.86 -8.20
N TYR A 62 1.04 -3.19 -9.23
CA TYR A 62 -0.32 -3.44 -9.77
C TYR A 62 -0.34 -4.33 -11.02
N ASN A 63 0.83 -4.84 -11.44
CA ASN A 63 1.00 -5.68 -12.65
C ASN A 63 0.51 -5.00 -13.95
N VAL A 64 0.64 -3.69 -14.03
CA VAL A 64 0.16 -2.87 -15.15
C VAL A 64 1.29 -2.43 -16.09
N ALA A 65 2.52 -2.89 -15.85
CA ALA A 65 3.72 -2.51 -16.59
C ALA A 65 3.86 -0.98 -16.69
N TYR A 66 3.62 -0.28 -15.59
CA TYR A 66 3.59 1.16 -15.57
C TYR A 66 4.95 1.75 -15.91
N GLN A 67 4.97 2.69 -16.83
CA GLN A 67 6.14 3.46 -17.20
C GLN A 67 5.84 4.94 -17.00
N GLY A 68 6.66 5.60 -16.20
CA GLY A 68 6.49 7.02 -15.91
C GLY A 68 6.57 7.88 -17.15
N GLY A 69 5.72 8.91 -17.22
CA GLY A 69 5.68 9.88 -18.32
C GLY A 69 6.81 10.92 -18.29
N THR A 70 7.70 10.90 -17.30
CA THR A 70 8.85 11.80 -17.19
C THR A 70 10.03 11.34 -18.06
N ALA A 71 10.98 12.23 -18.30
CA ALA A 71 12.19 11.91 -19.09
C ALA A 71 13.00 10.74 -18.49
N ALA A 72 12.92 10.49 -17.20
CA ALA A 72 13.60 9.42 -16.50
C ALA A 72 12.97 8.02 -16.74
N LYS A 73 11.73 7.95 -17.28
CA LYS A 73 11.00 6.70 -17.58
C LYS A 73 11.10 5.66 -16.45
N LEU A 74 10.91 6.11 -15.22
CA LEU A 74 10.98 5.25 -14.05
C LEU A 74 9.99 4.09 -14.18
N THR A 75 10.40 2.90 -13.72
CA THR A 75 9.58 1.68 -13.68
C THR A 75 9.46 1.17 -12.26
N ILE A 76 8.39 0.44 -11.98
CA ILE A 76 8.18 -0.21 -10.68
C ILE A 76 8.63 -1.67 -10.80
N ALA A 77 9.44 -2.13 -9.83
CA ALA A 77 9.85 -3.53 -9.77
C ALA A 77 8.62 -4.44 -9.59
N ASN A 78 8.62 -5.59 -10.26
CA ASN A 78 7.53 -6.58 -10.22
C ASN A 78 6.15 -6.09 -10.76
N ASP A 79 6.11 -4.98 -11.50
CA ASP A 79 4.87 -4.42 -12.04
C ASP A 79 4.48 -4.96 -13.44
N ALA A 80 5.21 -5.96 -13.94
CA ALA A 80 5.00 -6.58 -15.25
C ALA A 80 5.16 -8.11 -15.22
N LEU A 81 4.62 -8.77 -14.20
CA LEU A 81 4.76 -10.21 -13.99
C LEU A 81 3.74 -11.04 -14.78
N GLY A 82 2.69 -10.40 -15.33
CA GLY A 82 1.63 -11.09 -16.05
C GLY A 82 1.03 -12.24 -15.25
N ALA A 83 0.99 -13.45 -15.79
CA ALA A 83 0.44 -14.63 -15.11
C ALA A 83 1.18 -15.03 -13.81
N GLY A 84 2.45 -14.63 -13.65
CA GLY A 84 3.23 -14.87 -12.43
C GLY A 84 2.87 -13.97 -11.24
N PHE A 85 1.98 -13.00 -11.43
CA PHE A 85 1.64 -12.02 -10.40
C PHE A 85 0.99 -12.67 -9.16
N LEU A 86 0.19 -13.70 -9.33
CA LEU A 86 -0.38 -14.47 -8.21
C LEU A 86 0.71 -15.09 -7.34
N ASP A 87 1.77 -15.64 -7.94
CA ASP A 87 2.87 -16.28 -7.23
C ASP A 87 3.74 -15.29 -6.46
N PHE A 88 3.77 -14.03 -6.90
CA PHE A 88 4.37 -12.90 -6.17
C PHE A 88 3.49 -12.45 -4.99
N LEU A 89 2.19 -12.24 -5.22
CA LEU A 89 1.28 -11.73 -4.19
C LEU A 89 1.07 -12.71 -3.04
N ARG A 90 0.97 -13.99 -3.31
CA ARG A 90 0.65 -15.02 -2.31
C ARG A 90 1.63 -15.02 -1.13
N PRO A 91 2.95 -15.15 -1.31
CA PRO A 91 3.89 -15.09 -0.19
C PRO A 91 3.92 -13.72 0.49
N ALA A 92 3.81 -12.62 -0.22
CA ALA A 92 3.78 -11.29 0.37
C ALA A 92 2.57 -11.11 1.30
N LEU A 93 1.37 -11.52 0.87
CA LEU A 93 0.16 -11.43 1.69
C LEU A 93 0.16 -12.44 2.85
N ALA A 94 0.73 -13.64 2.67
CA ALA A 94 0.91 -14.59 3.75
C ALA A 94 1.85 -14.05 4.83
N ASN A 95 2.95 -13.42 4.44
CA ASN A 95 3.86 -12.75 5.37
C ASN A 95 3.15 -11.60 6.10
N LEU A 96 2.43 -10.74 5.38
CA LEU A 96 1.64 -9.64 5.95
C LEU A 96 0.69 -10.15 7.04
N LEU A 97 -0.11 -11.17 6.73
CA LEU A 97 -1.08 -11.78 7.65
C LEU A 97 -0.41 -12.48 8.84
N SER A 98 0.81 -12.98 8.67
CA SER A 98 1.55 -13.65 9.74
C SER A 98 2.10 -12.69 10.79
N VAL A 99 2.34 -11.43 10.39
CA VAL A 99 2.94 -10.40 11.26
C VAL A 99 1.95 -9.32 11.69
N THR A 100 0.68 -9.41 11.30
CA THR A 100 -0.35 -8.43 11.64
C THR A 100 -1.43 -9.07 12.53
N LYS A 101 -1.68 -8.49 13.70
CA LYS A 101 -2.76 -8.96 14.59
C LYS A 101 -4.11 -8.31 14.31
N GLY A 102 -4.10 -7.13 13.68
CA GLY A 102 -5.29 -6.32 13.40
C GLY A 102 -5.67 -6.32 11.93
N ALA A 103 -6.21 -5.19 11.47
CA ALA A 103 -6.66 -5.02 10.09
C ALA A 103 -5.49 -4.85 9.11
N CYS A 104 -5.75 -5.27 7.88
CA CYS A 104 -4.86 -5.07 6.75
C CYS A 104 -5.61 -4.29 5.66
N TYR A 105 -4.92 -3.31 5.10
CA TYR A 105 -5.35 -2.54 3.94
C TYR A 105 -4.41 -2.85 2.79
N VAL A 106 -4.96 -3.33 1.67
CA VAL A 106 -4.17 -3.71 0.49
C VAL A 106 -4.69 -2.96 -0.73
N CYS A 107 -3.91 -1.99 -1.22
CA CYS A 107 -4.22 -1.26 -2.44
C CYS A 107 -4.04 -2.14 -3.67
N MET A 108 -4.87 -1.95 -4.70
CA MET A 108 -4.73 -2.68 -5.94
C MET A 108 -5.50 -2.03 -7.08
N SER A 109 -4.96 -2.17 -8.29
CA SER A 109 -5.68 -1.84 -9.53
C SER A 109 -6.94 -2.71 -9.67
N SER A 110 -8.02 -2.12 -10.19
CA SER A 110 -9.26 -2.84 -10.47
C SER A 110 -9.07 -4.00 -11.46
N SER A 111 -8.08 -3.95 -12.35
CA SER A 111 -7.75 -5.02 -13.30
C SER A 111 -7.22 -6.28 -12.62
N GLU A 112 -6.49 -6.13 -11.50
CA GLU A 112 -5.90 -7.23 -10.75
C GLU A 112 -6.68 -7.62 -9.49
N TRP A 113 -7.88 -7.06 -9.32
CA TRP A 113 -8.74 -7.37 -8.20
C TRP A 113 -9.05 -8.87 -8.03
N PRO A 114 -9.34 -9.63 -9.12
CA PRO A 114 -9.52 -11.08 -9.01
C PRO A 114 -8.27 -11.81 -8.51
N THR A 115 -7.08 -11.39 -8.98
CA THR A 115 -5.79 -11.96 -8.55
C THR A 115 -5.52 -11.68 -7.08
N LEU A 116 -5.74 -10.42 -6.64
CA LEU A 116 -5.61 -10.03 -5.25
C LEU A 116 -6.55 -10.84 -4.35
N HIS A 117 -7.83 -10.96 -4.72
CA HIS A 117 -8.83 -11.69 -3.95
C HIS A 117 -8.42 -13.16 -3.78
N ARG A 118 -7.98 -13.80 -4.86
CA ARG A 118 -7.50 -15.17 -4.84
C ARG A 118 -6.27 -15.33 -3.94
N ALA A 119 -5.25 -14.48 -4.11
CA ALA A 119 -4.03 -14.50 -3.30
C ALA A 119 -4.35 -14.30 -1.81
N TRP A 120 -5.27 -13.38 -1.48
CA TRP A 120 -5.72 -13.11 -0.13
C TRP A 120 -6.38 -14.32 0.54
N GLN A 121 -7.28 -14.99 -0.19
CA GLN A 121 -7.93 -16.21 0.31
C GLN A 121 -6.92 -17.35 0.51
N GLU A 122 -6.04 -17.59 -0.47
CA GLU A 122 -5.01 -18.63 -0.39
C GLU A 122 -3.99 -18.35 0.73
N ALA A 123 -3.73 -17.08 1.06
CA ALA A 123 -2.90 -16.69 2.21
C ALA A 123 -3.62 -16.84 3.57
N GLY A 124 -4.91 -17.18 3.59
CA GLY A 124 -5.70 -17.33 4.81
C GLY A 124 -6.32 -16.03 5.32
N GLY A 125 -6.51 -15.06 4.45
CA GLY A 125 -7.16 -13.78 4.75
C GLY A 125 -8.69 -13.86 4.68
N LYS A 126 -9.37 -13.13 5.56
CA LYS A 126 -10.80 -12.83 5.49
C LYS A 126 -10.97 -11.43 4.89
N TRP A 127 -11.61 -11.36 3.73
CA TRP A 127 -12.03 -10.08 3.17
C TRP A 127 -13.30 -9.60 3.89
N SER A 128 -13.31 -8.36 4.35
CA SER A 128 -14.44 -7.74 5.05
C SER A 128 -15.12 -6.69 4.21
N SER A 129 -14.36 -5.76 3.63
CA SER A 129 -14.90 -4.66 2.84
C SER A 129 -13.95 -4.26 1.72
N THR A 130 -14.48 -3.57 0.72
CA THR A 130 -13.71 -2.81 -0.24
C THR A 130 -13.84 -1.33 0.10
N ILE A 131 -12.72 -0.66 0.26
CA ILE A 131 -12.67 0.78 0.45
C ILE A 131 -12.31 1.41 -0.89
N ILE A 132 -12.97 2.51 -1.23
CA ILE A 132 -12.75 3.25 -2.47
C ILE A 132 -12.15 4.60 -2.13
N TRP A 133 -10.95 4.85 -2.60
CA TRP A 133 -10.42 6.21 -2.65
C TRP A 133 -10.95 6.90 -3.90
N ALA A 134 -11.92 7.79 -3.72
CA ALA A 134 -12.47 8.63 -4.77
C ALA A 134 -11.63 9.90 -4.90
N LYS A 135 -11.02 10.09 -6.07
CA LYS A 135 -10.14 11.23 -6.37
C LYS A 135 -10.95 12.41 -6.91
N ASN A 136 -10.46 13.63 -6.69
CA ASN A 136 -11.07 14.87 -7.24
C ASN A 136 -10.97 14.93 -8.77
N THR A 137 -9.99 14.24 -9.40
CA THR A 137 -9.79 14.21 -10.84
C THR A 137 -9.53 12.79 -11.32
N PHE A 138 -9.93 12.49 -12.55
CA PHE A 138 -9.59 11.22 -13.19
C PHE A 138 -8.18 11.23 -13.82
N ALA A 139 -7.63 10.07 -14.07
CA ALA A 139 -6.42 9.90 -14.86
C ALA A 139 -6.81 9.65 -16.33
N LEU A 140 -6.29 10.45 -17.24
CA LEU A 140 -6.48 10.23 -18.68
C LEU A 140 -5.84 8.89 -19.07
N GLY A 141 -6.60 8.06 -19.76
CA GLY A 141 -6.18 6.76 -20.26
C GLY A 141 -6.77 6.47 -21.64
N ARG A 142 -6.53 5.26 -22.16
CA ARG A 142 -7.05 4.80 -23.46
C ARG A 142 -8.42 4.13 -23.35
N ALA A 143 -8.92 3.91 -22.13
CA ALA A 143 -10.22 3.30 -21.88
C ALA A 143 -11.35 4.31 -22.09
N ASP A 144 -12.56 3.82 -22.40
CA ASP A 144 -13.76 4.66 -22.57
C ASP A 144 -14.13 5.41 -21.30
N TYR A 145 -13.93 4.75 -20.13
CA TYR A 145 -14.09 5.36 -18.81
C TYR A 145 -12.72 5.56 -18.15
N HIS A 146 -12.43 6.79 -17.77
CA HIS A 146 -11.19 7.14 -17.09
C HIS A 146 -11.23 6.81 -15.61
N GLN A 147 -10.13 6.27 -15.09
CA GLN A 147 -10.02 5.89 -13.69
C GLN A 147 -10.00 7.12 -12.77
N GLN A 148 -10.95 7.20 -11.86
CA GLN A 148 -11.09 8.27 -10.87
C GLN A 148 -11.03 7.74 -9.42
N PHE A 149 -10.81 6.47 -9.23
CA PHE A 149 -10.71 5.86 -7.91
C PHE A 149 -9.55 4.85 -7.86
N GLU A 150 -9.16 4.54 -6.64
CA GLU A 150 -8.39 3.35 -6.34
C GLU A 150 -9.16 2.50 -5.33
N ALA A 151 -9.08 1.18 -5.49
CA ALA A 151 -9.75 0.25 -4.60
C ALA A 151 -8.74 -0.34 -3.61
N MET A 152 -9.20 -0.55 -2.39
CA MET A 152 -8.45 -1.17 -1.31
C MET A 152 -9.22 -2.35 -0.72
N LEU A 153 -8.56 -3.47 -0.57
CA LEU A 153 -9.06 -4.57 0.24
C LEU A 153 -8.88 -4.21 1.71
N TYR A 154 -9.94 -4.29 2.48
CA TYR A 154 -9.94 -4.24 3.93
C TYR A 154 -10.31 -5.61 4.49
N GLY A 155 -9.44 -6.15 5.33
CA GLY A 155 -9.64 -7.47 5.90
C GLY A 155 -8.59 -7.82 6.95
N TRP A 156 -8.60 -9.05 7.41
CA TRP A 156 -7.68 -9.56 8.43
C TRP A 156 -7.50 -11.07 8.30
N LYS A 157 -6.65 -11.67 9.11
CA LYS A 157 -6.45 -13.12 9.14
C LYS A 157 -7.74 -13.85 9.50
N ALA A 158 -8.13 -14.85 8.71
CA ALA A 158 -9.33 -15.64 8.98
C ALA A 158 -9.26 -16.29 10.37
N GLY A 159 -10.38 -16.25 11.11
CA GLY A 159 -10.47 -16.76 12.48
C GLY A 159 -9.86 -15.84 13.55
N ALA A 160 -9.16 -14.78 13.18
CA ALA A 160 -8.68 -13.79 14.13
C ALA A 160 -9.73 -12.70 14.40
N GLN A 161 -9.62 -12.06 15.55
CA GLN A 161 -10.34 -10.81 15.83
C GLN A 161 -9.48 -9.64 15.36
N HIS A 162 -10.12 -8.57 14.91
CA HIS A 162 -9.45 -7.30 14.62
C HIS A 162 -9.96 -6.24 15.59
N TYR A 163 -9.12 -5.25 15.82
CA TYR A 163 -9.48 -4.09 16.63
C TYR A 163 -10.19 -3.07 15.73
N TRP A 164 -11.28 -2.50 16.22
CA TRP A 164 -12.02 -1.42 15.59
C TRP A 164 -12.41 -0.40 16.64
N CYS A 165 -11.88 0.81 16.55
CA CYS A 165 -12.20 1.91 17.46
C CYS A 165 -13.14 2.96 16.84
N GLY A 166 -13.42 2.86 15.54
CA GLY A 166 -14.35 3.73 14.84
C GLY A 166 -15.81 3.48 15.24
N ALA A 167 -16.64 4.53 15.14
CA ALA A 167 -18.08 4.40 15.22
C ALA A 167 -18.64 3.67 14.00
N ARG A 168 -19.91 3.25 14.04
CA ARG A 168 -20.58 2.54 12.92
C ARG A 168 -21.11 3.48 11.83
N ASP A 169 -20.59 4.68 11.76
CA ASP A 169 -20.92 5.74 10.80
C ASP A 169 -19.84 5.92 9.72
N GLN A 170 -18.83 5.06 9.69
CA GLN A 170 -17.74 5.13 8.72
C GLN A 170 -18.15 4.53 7.37
N GLY A 171 -18.16 5.36 6.34
CA GLY A 171 -18.39 4.93 4.96
C GLY A 171 -17.12 4.34 4.34
N ASN A 172 -17.30 3.45 3.38
CA ASN A 172 -16.19 2.86 2.62
C ASN A 172 -15.81 3.61 1.35
N VAL A 173 -16.34 4.82 1.15
CA VAL A 173 -15.91 5.73 0.08
C VAL A 173 -15.22 6.92 0.73
N TRP A 174 -13.92 7.03 0.47
CA TRP A 174 -13.06 8.06 1.04
C TRP A 174 -12.70 9.09 -0.04
N HIS A 175 -13.00 10.35 0.23
CA HIS A 175 -12.73 11.46 -0.68
C HIS A 175 -11.45 12.17 -0.27
N PHE A 176 -10.37 11.96 -1.02
CA PHE A 176 -9.10 12.66 -0.86
C PHE A 176 -8.61 13.14 -2.22
N ASP A 177 -8.08 14.35 -2.25
CA ASP A 177 -7.53 14.91 -3.46
C ASP A 177 -6.27 14.15 -3.90
N LYS A 178 -6.12 13.96 -5.19
CA LYS A 178 -4.89 13.41 -5.76
C LYS A 178 -3.73 14.40 -5.51
N PRO A 179 -2.53 13.93 -5.11
CA PRO A 179 -1.37 14.81 -5.01
C PRO A 179 -1.13 15.58 -6.31
N ALA A 180 -0.86 16.88 -6.18
CA ALA A 180 -0.70 17.77 -7.34
C ALA A 180 0.59 17.49 -8.14
N ARG A 181 1.62 16.91 -7.51
CA ARG A 181 2.90 16.54 -8.11
C ARG A 181 3.30 15.13 -7.72
N ASN A 182 3.90 14.39 -8.65
CA ASN A 182 4.42 13.01 -8.47
C ASN A 182 5.89 12.96 -8.92
N ASP A 183 6.70 13.95 -8.53
CA ASP A 183 8.07 14.09 -9.02
C ASP A 183 9.03 13.06 -8.43
N LEU A 184 8.69 12.50 -7.26
CA LEU A 184 9.54 11.59 -6.50
C LEU A 184 9.18 10.11 -6.65
N HIS A 185 7.93 9.82 -6.85
CA HIS A 185 7.43 8.45 -7.04
C HIS A 185 6.29 8.46 -8.06
N LEU A 186 6.19 7.38 -8.84
CA LEU A 186 5.23 7.26 -9.93
C LEU A 186 3.77 7.28 -9.46
N THR A 187 3.51 6.78 -8.25
CA THR A 187 2.19 6.64 -7.65
C THR A 187 2.23 7.11 -6.20
N MET A 188 2.10 8.42 -5.98
CA MET A 188 2.03 8.98 -4.62
C MET A 188 0.60 8.93 -4.11
N GLN A 189 0.45 8.48 -2.86
CA GLN A 189 -0.80 8.56 -2.11
C GLN A 189 -0.74 9.73 -1.11
N PRO A 190 -1.86 10.42 -0.81
CA PRO A 190 -1.87 11.44 0.23
C PRO A 190 -1.57 10.82 1.61
N ILE A 191 -0.75 11.49 2.42
CA ILE A 191 -0.44 11.05 3.79
C ILE A 191 -1.73 10.91 4.63
N THR A 192 -2.66 11.85 4.47
CA THR A 192 -3.96 11.84 5.14
C THR A 192 -4.82 10.62 4.79
N PHE A 193 -4.58 9.99 3.65
CA PHE A 193 -5.29 8.79 3.23
C PHE A 193 -4.94 7.59 4.11
N ALA A 194 -3.65 7.32 4.34
CA ALA A 194 -3.23 6.30 5.30
C ALA A 194 -3.56 6.68 6.75
N GLY A 195 -3.49 7.99 7.08
CA GLY A 195 -3.88 8.51 8.38
C GLY A 195 -5.34 8.24 8.75
N ASN A 196 -6.25 8.16 7.77
CA ASN A 196 -7.65 7.82 8.03
C ASN A 196 -7.81 6.36 8.52
N ALA A 197 -7.02 5.43 8.00
CA ALA A 197 -7.01 4.04 8.46
C ALA A 197 -6.52 3.94 9.93
N THR A 198 -5.43 4.64 10.26
CA THR A 198 -4.88 4.61 11.63
C THR A 198 -5.80 5.25 12.66
N SER A 199 -6.69 6.16 12.25
CA SER A 199 -7.66 6.79 13.16
C SER A 199 -8.78 5.86 13.60
N VAL A 200 -9.04 4.77 12.88
CA VAL A 200 -10.12 3.81 13.16
C VAL A 200 -9.62 2.44 13.64
N ASP A 201 -8.37 2.10 13.37
CA ASP A 201 -7.79 0.80 13.72
C ASP A 201 -6.62 0.88 14.71
N GLY A 202 -6.32 2.04 15.24
CA GLY A 202 -5.32 2.14 16.26
C GLY A 202 -4.35 3.20 16.20
#